data_65cadeef92bf9d550c15368fdbf395cb
#
_entry.id   65cadeef92bf9d550c15368fdbf395cb
#
_cell.length_a   1.000
_cell.length_b   1.000
_cell.length_c   1.000
_cell.angle_alpha   90.00
_cell.angle_beta   90.00
_cell.angle_gamma   90.00
#
_symmetry.space_group_name_H-M   'P 1'
#
loop_
_entity.id
_entity.type
_entity.pdbx_description
1 polymer ?
#
loop_
_entity_poly.entity_id
_entity_poly.type
_entity_poly.pdbx_seq_one_letter_code
_entity_poly.pdbx_strand_id
1 'polypeptide(L)'
;METTLRTINAVISALFFICYTYQFLYIPLVLAKKPKPLTAPARPHRYAVLIAARNEENVISGLLDSLRAQTYDMSLVTVFVAADNCTDRTAAIARAHGAVVYERFNQLNVGKGY
;
A
#
# COMPACT_ATOMS: atom_id res chain seq x y z
N MET A 1 24.85 -6.15 43.55
CA MET A 1 24.38 -5.28 42.45
C MET A 1 24.82 -5.80 41.08
N GLU A 2 26.09 -6.17 40.88
CA GLU A 2 26.56 -6.75 39.59
C GLU A 2 25.87 -8.08 39.22
N THR A 3 25.68 -8.98 40.17
CA THR A 3 25.00 -10.26 39.90
C THR A 3 23.56 -10.08 39.47
N THR A 4 22.83 -9.14 40.09
CA THR A 4 21.44 -8.82 39.72
C THR A 4 21.36 -8.24 38.31
N LEU A 5 22.28 -7.36 37.93
CA LEU A 5 22.36 -6.77 36.57
C LEU A 5 22.67 -7.84 35.50
N ARG A 6 23.58 -8.76 35.79
CA ARG A 6 23.93 -9.89 34.91
C ARG A 6 22.73 -10.82 34.70
N THR A 7 21.98 -11.12 35.77
CA THR A 7 20.79 -11.96 35.67
C THR A 7 19.71 -11.30 34.83
N ILE A 8 19.45 -9.99 35.02
CA ILE A 8 18.48 -9.25 34.24
C ILE A 8 18.88 -9.24 32.76
N ASN A 9 20.14 -8.94 32.43
CA ASN A 9 20.63 -8.98 31.06
C ASN A 9 20.50 -10.37 30.42
N ALA A 10 20.81 -11.44 31.16
CA ALA A 10 20.69 -12.81 30.67
C ALA A 10 19.22 -13.16 30.33
N VAL A 11 18.27 -12.76 31.20
CA VAL A 11 16.84 -12.98 30.98
C VAL A 11 16.35 -12.20 29.76
N ILE A 12 16.71 -10.92 29.65
CA ILE A 12 16.36 -10.09 28.50
C ILE A 12 16.93 -10.68 27.21
N SER A 13 18.22 -11.07 27.21
CA SER A 13 18.87 -11.67 26.04
C SER A 13 18.23 -13.00 25.63
N ALA A 14 17.86 -13.84 26.59
CA ALA A 14 17.15 -15.09 26.33
C ALA A 14 15.77 -14.84 25.69
N LEU A 15 15.05 -13.83 26.19
CA LEU A 15 13.74 -13.45 25.69
C LEU A 15 13.83 -12.93 24.24
N PHE A 16 14.81 -12.08 23.96
CA PHE A 16 15.07 -11.64 22.60
C PHE A 16 15.48 -12.80 21.68
N PHE A 17 16.33 -13.69 22.14
CA PHE A 17 16.75 -14.86 21.35
C PHE A 17 15.53 -15.74 20.98
N ILE A 18 14.65 -16.02 21.93
CA ILE A 18 13.42 -16.79 21.68
C ILE A 18 12.52 -16.05 20.68
N CYS A 19 12.29 -14.75 20.89
CA CYS A 19 11.46 -13.92 20.01
C CYS A 19 12.00 -13.84 18.58
N TYR A 20 13.34 -13.81 18.40
CA TYR A 20 13.92 -13.74 17.05
C TYR A 20 14.11 -15.10 16.38
N THR A 21 14.22 -16.19 17.16
CA THR A 21 14.42 -17.53 16.60
C THR A 21 13.26 -17.96 15.69
N TYR A 22 12.02 -17.52 15.96
CA TYR A 22 10.89 -17.87 15.11
C TYR A 22 11.03 -17.35 13.66
N GLN A 23 11.77 -16.25 13.45
CA GLN A 23 12.00 -15.72 12.09
C GLN A 23 12.78 -16.70 11.23
N PHE A 24 13.73 -17.44 11.81
CA PHE A 24 14.50 -18.45 11.09
C PHE A 24 13.65 -19.66 10.67
N LEU A 25 12.52 -19.91 11.33
CA LEU A 25 11.57 -20.95 10.93
C LEU A 25 10.80 -20.58 9.65
N TYR A 26 10.62 -19.29 9.38
CA TYR A 26 9.92 -18.86 8.17
C TYR A 26 10.72 -19.11 6.90
N ILE A 27 12.05 -19.01 6.97
CA ILE A 27 12.91 -19.20 5.80
C ILE A 27 12.73 -20.60 5.19
N PRO A 28 12.92 -21.71 5.93
CA PRO A 28 12.70 -23.05 5.39
C PRO A 28 11.23 -23.30 5.03
N LEU A 29 10.28 -22.72 5.76
CA LEU A 29 8.85 -22.84 5.46
C LEU A 29 8.49 -22.20 4.12
N VAL A 30 9.04 -21.01 3.82
CA VAL A 30 8.84 -20.32 2.54
C VAL A 30 9.52 -21.08 1.42
N LEU A 31 10.74 -21.58 1.64
CA LEU A 31 11.48 -22.36 0.64
C LEU A 31 10.84 -23.71 0.35
N ALA A 32 10.18 -24.33 1.34
CA ALA A 32 9.45 -25.59 1.18
C ALA A 32 8.08 -25.42 0.50
N LYS A 33 7.47 -24.23 0.56
CA LYS A 33 6.22 -23.94 -0.12
C LYS A 33 6.47 -23.77 -1.62
N LYS A 34 6.03 -24.73 -2.41
CA LYS A 34 5.94 -24.53 -3.87
C LYS A 34 4.94 -23.41 -4.15
N PRO A 35 5.31 -22.39 -4.95
CA PRO A 35 4.35 -21.38 -5.34
C PRO A 35 3.19 -22.05 -6.06
N LYS A 36 1.97 -21.75 -5.60
CA LYS A 36 0.78 -22.21 -6.30
C LYS A 36 0.77 -21.55 -7.68
N PRO A 37 0.63 -22.30 -8.77
CA PRO A 37 0.51 -21.68 -10.08
C PRO A 37 -0.67 -20.70 -10.05
N LEU A 38 -0.41 -19.45 -10.45
CA LEU A 38 -1.46 -18.45 -10.62
C LEU A 38 -2.31 -18.93 -11.81
N THR A 39 -3.40 -19.59 -11.52
CA THR A 39 -4.41 -19.89 -12.53
C THR A 39 -5.08 -18.56 -12.89
N ALA A 40 -4.99 -18.20 -14.17
CA ALA A 40 -5.73 -17.04 -14.66
C ALA A 40 -7.21 -17.18 -14.28
N PRO A 41 -7.87 -16.11 -13.80
CA PRO A 41 -9.28 -16.19 -13.46
C PRO A 41 -10.08 -16.63 -14.68
N ALA A 42 -11.03 -17.52 -14.48
CA ALA A 42 -11.89 -18.03 -15.55
C ALA A 42 -12.74 -16.93 -16.21
N ARG A 43 -12.90 -15.79 -15.54
CA ARG A 43 -13.59 -14.59 -16.05
C ARG A 43 -12.83 -13.34 -15.61
N PRO A 44 -12.68 -12.34 -16.49
CA PRO A 44 -12.09 -11.06 -16.11
C PRO A 44 -13.02 -10.35 -15.11
N HIS A 45 -12.43 -9.78 -14.06
CA HIS A 45 -13.15 -9.00 -13.06
C HIS A 45 -13.09 -7.51 -13.38
N ARG A 46 -14.13 -6.79 -12.98
CA ARG A 46 -14.10 -5.31 -12.98
C ARG A 46 -13.47 -4.82 -11.69
N TYR A 47 -12.56 -3.86 -11.81
CA TYR A 47 -11.86 -3.27 -10.68
C TYR A 47 -12.15 -1.77 -10.57
N ALA A 48 -12.25 -1.30 -9.34
CA ALA A 48 -12.21 0.09 -8.99
C ALA A 48 -10.91 0.37 -8.24
N VAL A 49 -10.08 1.26 -8.77
CA VAL A 49 -8.85 1.72 -8.11
C VAL A 49 -9.16 3.04 -7.43
N LEU A 50 -9.01 3.09 -6.12
CA LEU A 50 -9.25 4.28 -5.30
C LEU A 50 -7.92 4.92 -4.92
N ILE A 51 -7.73 6.18 -5.26
CA ILE A 51 -6.53 6.95 -4.97
C ILE A 51 -6.92 8.16 -4.12
N ALA A 52 -6.36 8.27 -2.92
CA ALA A 52 -6.46 9.48 -2.11
C ALA A 52 -5.24 10.36 -2.37
N ALA A 53 -5.47 11.57 -2.85
CA ALA A 53 -4.41 12.51 -3.20
C ALA A 53 -4.60 13.86 -2.51
N ARG A 54 -3.50 14.48 -2.08
CA ARG A 54 -3.48 15.83 -1.53
C ARG A 54 -2.22 16.56 -1.97
N ASN A 55 -2.39 17.55 -2.85
CA ASN A 55 -1.27 18.32 -3.42
C ASN A 55 -0.17 17.45 -4.04
N GLU A 56 -0.58 16.57 -4.94
CA GLU A 56 0.27 15.56 -5.59
C GLU A 56 0.47 15.86 -7.09
N GLU A 57 0.40 17.13 -7.52
CA GLU A 57 0.44 17.52 -8.96
C GLU A 57 1.70 17.01 -9.69
N ASN A 58 2.81 16.86 -8.98
CA ASN A 58 4.08 16.44 -9.56
C ASN A 58 4.20 14.91 -9.77
N VAL A 59 3.35 14.12 -9.11
CA VAL A 59 3.48 12.64 -9.12
C VAL A 59 2.23 11.93 -9.63
N ILE A 60 1.07 12.57 -9.57
CA ILE A 60 -0.21 11.94 -9.90
C ILE A 60 -0.27 11.47 -11.37
N SER A 61 0.32 12.23 -12.29
CA SER A 61 0.37 11.85 -13.71
C SER A 61 1.13 10.55 -13.92
N GLY A 62 2.33 10.44 -13.34
CA GLY A 62 3.16 9.22 -13.43
C GLY A 62 2.48 7.99 -12.85
N LEU A 63 1.74 8.14 -11.75
CA LEU A 63 0.95 7.07 -11.17
C LEU A 63 -0.16 6.61 -12.13
N LEU A 64 -0.92 7.55 -12.70
CA LEU A 64 -2.02 7.24 -13.61
C LEU A 64 -1.53 6.62 -14.92
N ASP A 65 -0.38 7.08 -15.44
CA ASP A 65 0.25 6.48 -16.61
C ASP A 65 0.75 5.06 -16.33
N SER A 66 1.32 4.81 -15.15
CA SER A 66 1.74 3.47 -14.75
C SER A 66 0.57 2.50 -14.60
N LEU A 67 -0.59 2.97 -14.13
CA LEU A 67 -1.82 2.19 -14.10
C LEU A 67 -2.31 1.83 -15.50
N ARG A 68 -2.24 2.78 -16.44
CA ARG A 68 -2.62 2.52 -17.84
C ARG A 68 -1.70 1.56 -18.57
N ALA A 69 -0.43 1.53 -18.17
CA ALA A 69 0.57 0.63 -18.74
C ALA A 69 0.47 -0.82 -18.24
N GLN A 70 -0.52 -1.14 -17.38
CA GLN A 70 -0.74 -2.50 -16.90
C GLN A 70 -1.19 -3.43 -18.04
N THR A 71 -0.86 -4.72 -17.90
CA THR A 71 -1.24 -5.76 -18.87
C THR A 71 -2.71 -6.18 -18.76
N TYR A 72 -3.42 -5.70 -17.77
CA TYR A 72 -4.84 -5.96 -17.58
C TYR A 72 -5.70 -5.10 -18.51
N ASP A 73 -6.86 -5.63 -18.92
CA ASP A 73 -7.78 -4.87 -19.77
C ASP A 73 -8.32 -3.64 -19.02
N MET A 74 -7.83 -2.47 -19.40
CA MET A 74 -8.18 -1.20 -18.76
C MET A 74 -9.64 -0.78 -18.98
N SER A 75 -10.36 -1.40 -19.93
CA SER A 75 -11.82 -1.18 -20.06
C SER A 75 -12.61 -1.72 -18.86
N LEU A 76 -12.00 -2.63 -18.10
CA LEU A 76 -12.57 -3.22 -16.90
C LEU A 76 -12.08 -2.52 -15.61
N VAL A 77 -11.26 -1.49 -15.72
CA VAL A 77 -10.69 -0.76 -14.58
C VAL A 77 -11.20 0.67 -14.58
N THR A 78 -11.83 1.07 -13.48
CA THR A 78 -12.23 2.47 -13.26
C THR A 78 -11.34 3.06 -12.16
N VAL A 79 -10.69 4.18 -12.47
CA VAL A 79 -9.82 4.88 -11.51
C VAL A 79 -10.60 6.04 -10.90
N PHE A 80 -10.67 6.05 -9.57
CA PHE A 80 -11.26 7.11 -8.78
C PHE A 80 -10.17 7.85 -8.01
N VAL A 81 -10.19 9.18 -8.05
CA VAL A 81 -9.26 10.02 -7.29
C VAL A 81 -10.06 10.88 -6.32
N ALA A 82 -9.82 10.71 -5.04
CA ALA A 82 -10.31 11.59 -3.99
C ALA A 82 -9.26 12.68 -3.73
N ALA A 83 -9.50 13.88 -4.27
CA ALA A 83 -8.64 15.04 -4.08
C ALA A 83 -9.04 15.76 -2.79
N ASP A 84 -8.33 15.44 -1.68
CA ASP A 84 -8.65 15.96 -0.36
C ASP A 84 -7.91 17.27 -0.08
N ASN A 85 -8.67 18.36 0.02
CA ASN A 85 -8.15 19.71 0.31
C ASN A 85 -6.98 20.10 -0.61
N CYS A 86 -7.05 19.75 -1.90
CA CYS A 86 -6.05 20.14 -2.88
C CYS A 86 -6.15 21.64 -3.19
N THR A 87 -4.99 22.31 -3.20
CA THR A 87 -4.83 23.73 -3.56
C THR A 87 -4.04 23.90 -4.87
N ASP A 88 -3.53 22.80 -5.42
CA ASP A 88 -2.75 22.71 -6.64
C ASP A 88 -3.57 22.11 -7.81
N ARG A 89 -2.91 21.71 -8.88
CA ARG A 89 -3.55 21.15 -10.08
C ARG A 89 -3.80 19.64 -10.01
N THR A 90 -3.64 18.98 -8.85
CA THR A 90 -3.83 17.53 -8.71
C THR A 90 -5.14 17.04 -9.32
N ALA A 91 -6.27 17.68 -8.97
CA ALA A 91 -7.59 17.29 -9.46
C ALA A 91 -7.73 17.47 -10.99
N ALA A 92 -7.21 18.58 -11.52
CA ALA A 92 -7.25 18.87 -12.95
C ALA A 92 -6.43 17.86 -13.75
N ILE A 93 -5.22 17.53 -13.28
CA ILE A 93 -4.33 16.53 -13.90
C ILE A 93 -5.00 15.15 -13.90
N ALA A 94 -5.58 14.75 -12.77
CA ALA A 94 -6.25 13.46 -12.65
C ALA A 94 -7.43 13.33 -13.64
N ARG A 95 -8.24 14.39 -13.79
CA ARG A 95 -9.34 14.42 -14.80
C ARG A 95 -8.80 14.31 -16.23
N ALA A 96 -7.73 15.02 -16.55
CA ALA A 96 -7.12 14.97 -17.88
C ALA A 96 -6.62 13.56 -18.21
N HIS A 97 -6.23 12.77 -17.21
CA HIS A 97 -5.87 11.37 -17.35
C HIS A 97 -7.09 10.42 -17.27
N GLY A 98 -8.32 10.92 -17.36
CA GLY A 98 -9.53 10.10 -17.42
C GLY A 98 -9.94 9.45 -16.12
N ALA A 99 -9.41 9.88 -14.97
CA ALA A 99 -9.89 9.45 -13.67
C ALA A 99 -11.21 10.14 -13.30
N VAL A 100 -12.07 9.43 -12.56
CA VAL A 100 -13.24 10.02 -11.91
C VAL A 100 -12.77 10.73 -10.64
N VAL A 101 -12.87 12.06 -10.61
CA VAL A 101 -12.31 12.85 -9.51
C VAL A 101 -13.40 13.40 -8.61
N TYR A 102 -13.28 13.13 -7.33
CA TYR A 102 -14.05 13.72 -6.25
C TYR A 102 -13.19 14.70 -5.47
N GLU A 103 -13.57 15.96 -5.45
CA GLU A 103 -12.91 16.98 -4.65
C GLU A 103 -13.64 17.13 -3.31
N ARG A 104 -12.85 17.14 -2.25
CA ARG A 104 -13.32 17.35 -0.89
C ARG A 104 -12.58 18.55 -0.30
N PHE A 105 -13.35 19.49 0.22
CA PHE A 105 -12.87 20.66 0.94
C PHE A 105 -13.41 20.65 2.37
N ASN A 106 -12.64 20.09 3.30
CA ASN A 106 -13.00 20.03 4.72
C ASN A 106 -11.74 20.21 5.57
N GLN A 107 -11.62 21.38 6.21
CA GLN A 107 -10.46 21.69 7.05
C GLN A 107 -10.53 21.11 8.46
N LEU A 108 -11.72 20.68 8.91
CA LEU A 108 -11.89 20.11 10.26
C LEU A 108 -11.47 18.63 10.31
N ASN A 109 -11.73 17.89 9.25
CA ASN A 109 -11.40 16.46 9.15
C ASN A 109 -10.43 16.27 8.00
N VAL A 110 -9.15 16.34 8.27
CA VAL A 110 -8.09 16.27 7.27
C VAL A 110 -7.39 14.92 7.36
N GLY A 111 -7.16 14.28 6.21
CA GLY A 111 -6.35 13.07 6.11
C GLY A 111 -7.05 11.90 5.42
N LYS A 112 -6.26 10.84 5.16
CA LYS A 112 -6.68 9.65 4.40
C LYS A 112 -7.64 8.71 5.15
N GLY A 113 -7.97 9.00 6.39
CA GLY A 113 -8.81 8.17 7.24
C GLY A 113 -10.28 8.63 7.36
N TYR A 114 -10.67 9.62 6.56
CA TYR A 114 -12.03 10.20 6.60
C TYR A 114 -12.72 10.04 5.26
#